data_882772c295ca0d5f5b69a0d94dcfbd6a
#
_entry.id   882772c295ca0d5f5b69a0d94dcfbd6a
#
_cell.length_a   1.000
_cell.length_b   1.000
_cell.length_c   1.000
_cell.angle_alpha   90.00
_cell.angle_beta   90.00
_cell.angle_gamma   90.00
#
_symmetry.space_group_name_H-M   'P 1'
#
loop_
_entity.id
_entity.type
_entity.pdbx_description
1 polymer ?
#
loop_
_entity_poly.entity_id
_entity_poly.type
_entity_poly.pdbx_seq_one_letter_code
_entity_poly.pdbx_strand_id
1 'polypeptide(L)'
;RFSGLWVGLTTMKDTVEATSVVNGDPNRMKLVTPQFDMPEGGLNIRLQDTPHLQEARMIDYKRFAAEAFSHANKMDKRMWGKRGAKIGIAAAGKNWLDVIHAMSLLNIDENEAERLGITLYKIGQTFPLDMKGFHEWAEGLDLVIVVEEKRKLIEVQIKEALFSDTHRRVYGWHKGGGAGMEHGEELFPTRGALDPIWIAEKLGGIFIEE
;
A
#
# COMPACT_ATOMS: atom_id res chain seq x y z
N ARG A 1 -11.37 15.94 1.03
CA ARG A 1 -12.63 16.69 1.09
C ARG A 1 -13.85 15.78 1.07
N PHE A 2 -13.86 14.74 0.24
CA PHE A 2 -14.98 13.79 0.15
C PHE A 2 -15.26 13.09 1.49
N SER A 3 -14.26 12.48 2.10
CA SER A 3 -14.40 11.72 3.35
C SER A 3 -14.52 12.60 4.61
N GLY A 4 -14.18 13.89 4.53
CA GLY A 4 -14.10 14.76 5.71
C GLY A 4 -12.99 14.40 6.70
N LEU A 5 -12.01 13.59 6.28
CA LEU A 5 -10.82 13.27 7.06
C LEU A 5 -9.69 14.28 6.81
N TRP A 6 -8.81 14.37 7.76
CA TRP A 6 -7.54 15.07 7.60
C TRP A 6 -6.63 14.29 6.66
N VAL A 7 -5.87 15.02 5.85
CA VAL A 7 -4.87 14.44 4.96
C VAL A 7 -3.50 14.91 5.39
N GLY A 8 -2.62 13.97 5.70
CA GLY A 8 -1.21 14.22 5.99
C GLY A 8 -0.34 13.76 4.82
N LEU A 9 0.60 14.60 4.41
CA LEU A 9 1.62 14.28 3.43
C LEU A 9 2.98 14.43 4.08
N THR A 10 3.70 13.34 4.22
CA THR A 10 5.09 13.36 4.68
C THR A 10 6.02 13.50 3.48
N THR A 11 6.87 14.51 3.51
CA THR A 11 7.86 14.77 2.45
C THR A 11 9.26 14.82 3.05
N MET A 12 10.25 14.37 2.28
CA MET A 12 11.65 14.50 2.65
C MET A 12 12.15 15.91 2.35
N LYS A 13 13.16 16.37 3.10
CA LYS A 13 13.75 17.69 2.91
C LYS A 13 14.22 17.91 1.47
N ASP A 14 14.94 16.97 0.91
CA ASP A 14 15.46 17.05 -0.46
C ASP A 14 14.36 17.22 -1.50
N THR A 15 13.22 16.58 -1.29
CA THR A 15 12.04 16.72 -2.17
C THR A 15 11.42 18.11 -2.05
N VAL A 16 11.36 18.67 -0.83
CA VAL A 16 10.78 20.01 -0.60
C VAL A 16 11.67 21.10 -1.17
N GLU A 17 12.99 20.91 -1.15
CA GLU A 17 13.97 21.88 -1.67
C GLU A 17 14.20 21.72 -3.19
N ALA A 18 13.70 20.65 -3.79
CA ALA A 18 13.84 20.39 -5.23
C ALA A 18 12.89 21.26 -6.07
N THR A 19 13.33 21.65 -7.23
CA THR A 19 12.52 22.35 -8.22
C THR A 19 12.36 21.49 -9.46
N SER A 20 11.13 21.36 -9.96
CA SER A 20 10.85 20.60 -11.18
C SER A 20 9.79 21.29 -12.04
N VAL A 21 9.82 21.02 -13.34
CA VAL A 21 8.79 21.47 -14.27
C VAL A 21 7.67 20.43 -14.27
N VAL A 22 6.46 20.89 -13.99
CA VAL A 22 5.27 20.04 -13.95
C VAL A 22 4.23 20.51 -14.96
N ASN A 23 3.47 19.57 -15.50
CA ASN A 23 2.30 19.90 -16.31
C ASN A 23 1.14 20.32 -15.39
N GLY A 24 0.79 21.59 -15.40
CA GLY A 24 -0.29 22.21 -14.59
C GLY A 24 -1.68 22.13 -15.22
N ASP A 25 -1.88 21.40 -16.33
CA ASP A 25 -3.20 21.28 -16.95
C ASP A 25 -4.20 20.64 -15.96
N PRO A 26 -5.29 21.34 -15.58
CA PRO A 26 -6.29 20.84 -14.66
C PRO A 26 -7.05 19.63 -15.20
N ASN A 27 -7.07 19.42 -16.52
CA ASN A 27 -7.74 18.29 -17.15
C ASN A 27 -6.91 17.00 -17.10
N ARG A 28 -5.66 17.08 -16.67
CA ARG A 28 -4.77 15.93 -16.54
C ARG A 28 -5.25 14.90 -15.52
N MET A 29 -5.90 15.36 -14.46
CA MET A 29 -6.43 14.49 -13.41
C MET A 29 -7.95 14.62 -13.33
N LYS A 30 -8.64 13.53 -13.66
CA LYS A 30 -10.09 13.43 -13.50
C LYS A 30 -10.37 12.71 -12.20
N LEU A 31 -10.87 13.45 -11.19
CA LEU A 31 -11.29 12.86 -9.93
C LEU A 31 -12.71 12.30 -10.06
N VAL A 32 -12.87 11.07 -9.64
CA VAL A 32 -14.15 10.39 -9.58
C VAL A 32 -14.68 10.46 -8.15
N THR A 33 -15.89 10.99 -7.98
CA THR A 33 -16.60 10.91 -6.71
C THR A 33 -17.34 9.58 -6.66
N PRO A 34 -16.98 8.66 -5.74
CA PRO A 34 -17.64 7.37 -5.65
C PRO A 34 -19.08 7.51 -5.14
N GLN A 35 -19.91 6.53 -5.49
CA GLN A 35 -21.15 6.31 -4.77
C GLN A 35 -20.82 5.75 -3.38
N PHE A 36 -21.42 6.33 -2.35
CA PHE A 36 -21.19 5.95 -0.97
C PHE A 36 -22.44 6.24 -0.15
N ASP A 37 -22.86 5.31 0.68
CA ASP A 37 -24.01 5.45 1.57
C ASP A 37 -23.67 6.44 2.70
N MET A 38 -24.11 7.67 2.52
CA MET A 38 -23.85 8.75 3.48
C MET A 38 -24.73 8.60 4.73
N PRO A 39 -24.17 8.84 5.92
CA PRO A 39 -25.00 8.96 7.11
C PRO A 39 -25.90 10.21 7.03
N GLU A 40 -26.95 10.25 7.83
CA GLU A 40 -27.78 11.46 7.96
C GLU A 40 -26.92 12.69 8.26
N GLY A 41 -27.06 13.73 7.46
CA GLY A 41 -26.30 14.96 7.54
C GLY A 41 -24.90 14.91 6.95
N GLY A 42 -24.51 13.81 6.26
CA GLY A 42 -23.25 13.67 5.55
C GLY A 42 -22.03 13.42 6.44
N LEU A 43 -20.83 13.60 5.88
CA LEU A 43 -19.55 13.28 6.52
C LEU A 43 -18.88 14.44 7.24
N ASN A 44 -19.37 15.67 7.06
CA ASN A 44 -18.78 16.85 7.72
C ASN A 44 -19.09 16.86 9.22
N ILE A 45 -18.28 17.59 9.99
CA ILE A 45 -18.53 17.87 11.40
C ILE A 45 -19.81 18.69 11.51
N ARG A 46 -20.68 18.27 12.43
CA ARG A 46 -21.93 18.96 12.77
C ARG A 46 -21.85 19.48 14.19
N LEU A 47 -22.18 20.76 14.36
CA LEU A 47 -22.12 21.41 15.68
C LEU A 47 -23.09 20.78 16.71
N GLN A 48 -24.16 20.15 16.25
CA GLN A 48 -25.16 19.48 17.08
C GLN A 48 -24.74 18.06 17.51
N ASP A 49 -23.73 17.48 16.86
CA ASP A 49 -23.28 16.13 17.19
C ASP A 49 -22.51 16.17 18.51
N THR A 50 -22.88 15.25 19.41
CA THR A 50 -22.08 15.00 20.61
C THR A 50 -20.71 14.40 20.23
N PRO A 51 -19.70 14.44 21.10
CA PRO A 51 -18.41 13.80 20.83
C PRO A 51 -18.55 12.33 20.42
N HIS A 52 -19.44 11.58 21.06
CA HIS A 52 -19.70 10.18 20.75
C HIS A 52 -20.27 9.99 19.32
N LEU A 53 -21.20 10.85 18.90
CA LEU A 53 -21.75 10.81 17.54
C LEU A 53 -20.71 11.19 16.49
N GLN A 54 -19.81 12.13 16.81
CA GLN A 54 -18.70 12.49 15.92
C GLN A 54 -17.71 11.32 15.76
N GLU A 55 -17.41 10.63 16.87
CA GLU A 55 -16.56 9.44 16.86
C GLU A 55 -17.18 8.31 16.04
N ALA A 56 -18.46 7.99 16.25
CA ALA A 56 -19.19 7.01 15.47
C ALA A 56 -19.16 7.36 13.96
N ARG A 57 -19.39 8.62 13.61
CA ARG A 57 -19.31 9.09 12.22
C ARG A 57 -17.92 8.89 11.61
N MET A 58 -16.87 9.10 12.39
CA MET A 58 -15.50 8.90 11.96
C MET A 58 -15.19 7.41 11.71
N ILE A 59 -15.56 6.55 12.67
CA ILE A 59 -15.24 5.11 12.65
C ILE A 59 -16.10 4.37 11.63
N ASP A 60 -17.41 4.62 11.63
CA ASP A 60 -18.36 3.82 10.85
C ASP A 60 -18.49 4.31 9.38
N TYR A 61 -18.08 5.55 9.07
CA TYR A 61 -18.31 6.12 7.74
C TYR A 61 -17.09 6.76 7.11
N LYS A 62 -16.38 7.68 7.79
CA LYS A 62 -15.34 8.48 7.12
C LYS A 62 -14.17 7.65 6.62
N ARG A 63 -13.76 6.63 7.38
CA ARG A 63 -12.70 5.71 6.97
C ARG A 63 -13.09 5.00 5.67
N PHE A 64 -14.27 4.40 5.65
CA PHE A 64 -14.77 3.68 4.47
C PHE A 64 -15.03 4.60 3.27
N ALA A 65 -15.44 5.84 3.49
CA ALA A 65 -15.54 6.84 2.43
C ALA A 65 -14.16 7.18 1.83
N ALA A 66 -13.09 7.21 2.65
CA ALA A 66 -11.74 7.41 2.16
C ALA A 66 -11.26 6.22 1.32
N GLU A 67 -11.55 5.00 1.76
CA GLU A 67 -11.26 3.78 0.99
C GLU A 67 -12.01 3.75 -0.34
N ALA A 68 -13.31 4.06 -0.33
CA ALA A 68 -14.12 4.14 -1.54
C ALA A 68 -13.59 5.18 -2.53
N PHE A 69 -13.12 6.33 -2.03
CA PHE A 69 -12.50 7.36 -2.86
C PHE A 69 -11.16 6.88 -3.44
N SER A 70 -10.31 6.25 -2.64
CA SER A 70 -9.05 5.67 -3.09
C SER A 70 -9.28 4.66 -4.20
N HIS A 71 -10.22 3.74 -4.00
CA HIS A 71 -10.59 2.70 -4.96
C HIS A 71 -11.09 3.28 -6.29
N ALA A 72 -12.07 4.21 -6.23
CA ALA A 72 -12.65 4.82 -7.42
C ALA A 72 -11.62 5.61 -8.26
N ASN A 73 -10.62 6.19 -7.60
CA ASN A 73 -9.57 6.97 -8.23
C ASN A 73 -8.29 6.17 -8.52
N LYS A 74 -8.27 4.87 -8.20
CA LYS A 74 -7.12 3.97 -8.39
C LYS A 74 -5.84 4.56 -7.81
N MET A 75 -5.93 5.08 -6.57
CA MET A 75 -4.77 5.60 -5.86
C MET A 75 -3.79 4.48 -5.57
N ASP A 76 -4.32 3.33 -5.17
CA ASP A 76 -3.60 2.07 -5.08
C ASP A 76 -3.84 1.26 -6.35
N LYS A 77 -2.79 0.70 -6.93
CA LYS A 77 -2.94 0.00 -8.22
C LYS A 77 -1.82 -0.98 -8.53
N ARG A 78 -2.16 -2.02 -9.28
CA ARG A 78 -1.19 -2.87 -9.94
C ARG A 78 -0.42 -2.04 -10.97
N MET A 79 0.91 -2.08 -10.90
CA MET A 79 1.79 -1.38 -11.85
C MET A 79 2.45 -2.37 -12.81
N TRP A 80 2.87 -3.55 -12.31
CA TRP A 80 3.51 -4.59 -13.11
C TRP A 80 2.80 -5.93 -12.94
N GLY A 81 2.94 -6.80 -13.92
CA GLY A 81 2.41 -8.14 -13.92
C GLY A 81 0.89 -8.21 -14.15
N LYS A 82 0.33 -9.40 -14.06
CA LYS A 82 -1.07 -9.69 -14.36
C LYS A 82 -1.77 -10.47 -13.24
N ARG A 83 -3.08 -10.66 -13.38
CA ARG A 83 -3.85 -11.60 -12.54
C ARG A 83 -3.28 -13.01 -12.66
N GLY A 84 -3.30 -13.75 -11.56
CA GLY A 84 -2.78 -15.11 -11.50
C GLY A 84 -1.28 -15.19 -11.24
N ALA A 85 -0.61 -14.05 -11.01
CA ALA A 85 0.73 -14.05 -10.45
C ALA A 85 0.75 -14.79 -9.09
N LYS A 86 1.93 -15.30 -8.70
CA LYS A 86 2.10 -16.06 -7.47
C LYS A 86 2.77 -15.23 -6.36
N ILE A 87 3.62 -14.31 -6.75
CA ILE A 87 4.35 -13.42 -5.83
C ILE A 87 3.92 -11.98 -6.08
N GLY A 88 3.44 -11.33 -5.04
CA GLY A 88 3.08 -9.92 -5.06
C GLY A 88 4.01 -9.08 -4.21
N ILE A 89 4.45 -7.92 -4.71
CA ILE A 89 5.26 -6.97 -3.96
C ILE A 89 4.48 -5.67 -3.83
N ALA A 90 4.25 -5.24 -2.59
CA ALA A 90 3.54 -4.00 -2.26
C ALA A 90 4.47 -2.98 -1.62
N ALA A 91 4.46 -1.75 -2.12
CA ALA A 91 5.27 -0.66 -1.60
C ALA A 91 4.61 0.70 -1.82
N ALA A 92 4.99 1.69 -0.99
CA ALA A 92 4.51 3.06 -1.06
C ALA A 92 5.67 4.07 -1.12
N GLY A 93 5.38 5.28 -1.61
CA GLY A 93 6.28 6.43 -1.55
C GLY A 93 7.67 6.16 -2.11
N LYS A 94 8.71 6.49 -1.31
CA LYS A 94 10.12 6.25 -1.68
C LYS A 94 10.40 4.78 -1.93
N ASN A 95 9.90 3.88 -1.04
CA ASN A 95 10.14 2.45 -1.17
C ASN A 95 9.60 1.84 -2.46
N TRP A 96 8.57 2.46 -3.07
CA TRP A 96 8.14 2.07 -4.41
C TRP A 96 9.27 2.26 -5.45
N LEU A 97 9.97 3.40 -5.42
CA LEU A 97 11.08 3.66 -6.32
C LEU A 97 12.28 2.76 -6.02
N ASP A 98 12.53 2.48 -4.75
CA ASP A 98 13.58 1.56 -4.31
C ASP A 98 13.31 0.12 -4.79
N VAL A 99 12.05 -0.33 -4.75
CA VAL A 99 11.66 -1.65 -5.31
C VAL A 99 11.89 -1.68 -6.82
N ILE A 100 11.47 -0.66 -7.56
CA ILE A 100 11.72 -0.60 -9.02
C ILE A 100 13.23 -0.64 -9.31
N HIS A 101 14.04 0.09 -8.54
CA HIS A 101 15.51 0.04 -8.69
C HIS A 101 16.06 -1.34 -8.32
N ALA A 102 15.58 -1.97 -7.24
CA ALA A 102 15.98 -3.32 -6.85
C ALA A 102 15.66 -4.36 -7.94
N MET A 103 14.47 -4.28 -8.54
CA MET A 103 14.10 -5.14 -9.67
C MET A 103 15.05 -4.94 -10.87
N SER A 104 15.43 -3.70 -11.16
CA SER A 104 16.42 -3.38 -12.20
C SER A 104 17.80 -3.98 -11.90
N LEU A 105 18.25 -3.94 -10.64
CA LEU A 105 19.52 -4.57 -10.21
C LEU A 105 19.50 -6.09 -10.39
N LEU A 106 18.33 -6.71 -10.28
CA LEU A 106 18.11 -8.14 -10.53
C LEU A 106 17.91 -8.48 -12.03
N ASN A 107 18.00 -7.49 -12.92
CA ASN A 107 17.67 -7.60 -14.34
C ASN A 107 16.24 -8.11 -14.61
N ILE A 108 15.30 -7.76 -13.73
CA ILE A 108 13.88 -8.08 -13.85
C ILE A 108 13.15 -6.81 -14.26
N ASP A 109 12.75 -6.75 -15.53
CA ASP A 109 11.81 -5.75 -16.03
C ASP A 109 10.34 -6.21 -15.89
N GLU A 110 9.40 -5.43 -16.41
CA GLU A 110 7.97 -5.75 -16.33
C GLU A 110 7.62 -7.07 -17.05
N ASN A 111 8.24 -7.34 -18.21
CA ASN A 111 8.00 -8.55 -18.97
C ASN A 111 8.56 -9.79 -18.26
N GLU A 112 9.76 -9.66 -17.71
CA GLU A 112 10.39 -10.74 -16.95
C GLU A 112 9.66 -11.00 -15.64
N ALA A 113 9.20 -9.96 -14.93
CA ALA A 113 8.35 -10.09 -13.76
C ALA A 113 7.06 -10.87 -14.08
N GLU A 114 6.41 -10.53 -15.20
CA GLU A 114 5.22 -11.27 -15.65
C GLU A 114 5.53 -12.73 -15.96
N ARG A 115 6.65 -13.02 -16.63
CA ARG A 115 7.10 -14.38 -16.94
C ARG A 115 7.36 -15.21 -15.69
N LEU A 116 7.94 -14.58 -14.65
CA LEU A 116 8.23 -15.19 -13.36
C LEU A 116 7.01 -15.30 -12.43
N GLY A 117 5.85 -14.79 -12.85
CA GLY A 117 4.65 -14.80 -12.00
C GLY A 117 4.72 -13.78 -10.86
N ILE A 118 5.44 -12.68 -11.05
CA ILE A 118 5.58 -11.58 -10.07
C ILE A 118 4.67 -10.42 -10.47
N THR A 119 4.01 -9.79 -9.50
CA THR A 119 3.22 -8.57 -9.69
C THR A 119 3.57 -7.51 -8.66
N LEU A 120 3.59 -6.24 -9.08
CA LEU A 120 3.91 -5.12 -8.21
C LEU A 120 2.68 -4.23 -7.99
N TYR A 121 2.44 -3.88 -6.74
CA TYR A 121 1.33 -3.04 -6.31
C TYR A 121 1.84 -1.75 -5.67
N LYS A 122 1.53 -0.63 -6.30
CA LYS A 122 1.85 0.69 -5.77
C LYS A 122 0.73 1.17 -4.87
N ILE A 123 1.08 1.46 -3.62
CA ILE A 123 0.18 2.02 -2.63
C ILE A 123 0.33 3.53 -2.64
N GLY A 124 -0.74 4.25 -2.96
CA GLY A 124 -0.81 5.71 -2.93
C GLY A 124 -1.45 6.24 -1.66
N GLN A 125 -2.39 5.49 -1.06
CA GLN A 125 -3.02 5.79 0.22
C GLN A 125 -2.57 4.78 1.27
N THR A 126 -1.65 5.20 2.14
CA THR A 126 -1.07 4.28 3.13
C THR A 126 -1.98 3.97 4.31
N PHE A 127 -2.97 4.84 4.59
CA PHE A 127 -3.99 4.62 5.62
C PHE A 127 -5.23 5.49 5.37
N PRO A 128 -6.45 4.95 5.48
CA PRO A 128 -6.73 3.52 5.44
C PRO A 128 -6.35 2.93 4.09
N LEU A 129 -5.91 1.68 4.06
CA LEU A 129 -5.60 0.98 2.82
C LEU A 129 -6.87 0.71 2.01
N ASP A 130 -6.83 0.81 0.68
CA ASP A 130 -7.91 0.35 -0.19
C ASP A 130 -8.02 -1.18 -0.13
N MET A 131 -8.78 -1.68 0.84
CA MET A 131 -8.93 -3.12 1.08
C MET A 131 -9.53 -3.83 -0.13
N LYS A 132 -10.49 -3.21 -0.80
CA LYS A 132 -11.10 -3.81 -1.99
C LYS A 132 -10.09 -3.94 -3.13
N GLY A 133 -9.38 -2.87 -3.46
CA GLY A 133 -8.35 -2.89 -4.49
C GLY A 133 -7.21 -3.84 -4.14
N PHE A 134 -6.83 -3.92 -2.87
CA PHE A 134 -5.86 -4.89 -2.39
C PHE A 134 -6.32 -6.34 -2.62
N HIS A 135 -7.53 -6.70 -2.21
CA HIS A 135 -8.06 -8.06 -2.43
C HIS A 135 -8.16 -8.42 -3.91
N GLU A 136 -8.60 -7.48 -4.76
CA GLU A 136 -8.65 -7.67 -6.22
C GLU A 136 -7.25 -7.90 -6.83
N TRP A 137 -6.24 -7.20 -6.32
CA TRP A 137 -4.86 -7.40 -6.75
C TRP A 137 -4.28 -8.71 -6.23
N ALA A 138 -4.56 -9.04 -4.98
CA ALA A 138 -4.00 -10.19 -4.29
C ALA A 138 -4.60 -11.54 -4.72
N GLU A 139 -5.64 -11.53 -5.56
CA GLU A 139 -6.26 -12.75 -6.06
C GLU A 139 -5.26 -13.65 -6.78
N GLY A 140 -5.10 -14.89 -6.29
CA GLY A 140 -4.19 -15.90 -6.85
C GLY A 140 -2.75 -15.85 -6.36
N LEU A 141 -2.39 -14.86 -5.53
CA LEU A 141 -1.06 -14.80 -4.90
C LEU A 141 -0.93 -15.85 -3.80
N ASP A 142 0.24 -16.50 -3.77
CA ASP A 142 0.65 -17.40 -2.69
C ASP A 142 1.51 -16.67 -1.65
N LEU A 143 2.18 -15.60 -2.09
CA LEU A 143 3.04 -14.77 -1.25
C LEU A 143 2.82 -13.28 -1.53
N VAL A 144 2.66 -12.49 -0.47
CA VAL A 144 2.69 -11.03 -0.50
C VAL A 144 3.93 -10.54 0.25
N ILE A 145 4.76 -9.74 -0.41
CA ILE A 145 5.95 -9.11 0.16
C ILE A 145 5.65 -7.62 0.33
N VAL A 146 5.74 -7.12 1.55
CA VAL A 146 5.53 -5.70 1.86
C VAL A 146 6.88 -5.05 2.11
N VAL A 147 7.27 -4.12 1.25
CA VAL A 147 8.52 -3.36 1.39
C VAL A 147 8.18 -2.02 2.02
N GLU A 148 8.46 -1.91 3.30
CA GLU A 148 8.14 -0.74 4.12
C GLU A 148 9.30 -0.45 5.09
N GLU A 149 9.64 0.83 5.25
CA GLU A 149 10.65 1.27 6.22
C GLU A 149 10.03 1.98 7.42
N LYS A 150 10.75 2.10 8.51
CA LYS A 150 10.41 2.80 9.76
C LYS A 150 9.34 2.14 10.62
N ARG A 151 8.19 1.76 10.07
CA ARG A 151 7.08 1.16 10.84
C ARG A 151 6.27 0.22 9.96
N LYS A 152 5.64 -0.76 10.60
CA LYS A 152 4.74 -1.72 9.95
C LYS A 152 3.32 -1.15 9.83
N LEU A 153 3.12 -0.12 9.04
CA LEU A 153 1.80 0.48 8.84
C LEU A 153 0.99 -0.27 7.78
N ILE A 154 1.62 -0.58 6.66
CA ILE A 154 1.00 -1.29 5.53
C ILE A 154 0.95 -2.79 5.82
N GLU A 155 2.06 -3.37 6.29
CA GLU A 155 2.17 -4.79 6.63
C GLU A 155 1.07 -5.23 7.60
N VAL A 156 0.78 -4.43 8.64
CA VAL A 156 -0.25 -4.75 9.64
C VAL A 156 -1.64 -4.76 9.01
N GLN A 157 -1.98 -3.77 8.20
CA GLN A 157 -3.27 -3.70 7.50
C GLN A 157 -3.45 -4.88 6.52
N ILE A 158 -2.39 -5.24 5.79
CA ILE A 158 -2.43 -6.39 4.88
C ILE A 158 -2.62 -7.71 5.64
N LYS A 159 -1.91 -7.89 6.76
CA LYS A 159 -2.09 -9.08 7.62
C LYS A 159 -3.48 -9.15 8.22
N GLU A 160 -4.06 -8.02 8.62
CA GLU A 160 -5.44 -7.94 9.09
C GLU A 160 -6.41 -8.32 7.97
N ALA A 161 -6.24 -7.76 6.77
CA ALA A 161 -7.06 -8.07 5.61
C ALA A 161 -7.05 -9.56 5.22
N LEU A 162 -5.91 -10.23 5.44
CA LEU A 162 -5.69 -11.64 5.10
C LEU A 162 -5.83 -12.59 6.30
N PHE A 163 -6.31 -12.12 7.45
CA PHE A 163 -6.37 -12.91 8.68
C PHE A 163 -7.07 -14.26 8.52
N SER A 164 -8.12 -14.31 7.72
CA SER A 164 -8.87 -15.55 7.43
C SER A 164 -8.29 -16.37 6.28
N ASP A 165 -7.25 -15.89 5.61
CA ASP A 165 -6.61 -16.57 4.50
C ASP A 165 -5.36 -17.32 4.98
N THR A 166 -5.54 -18.59 5.33
CA THR A 166 -4.45 -19.43 5.89
C THR A 166 -3.46 -19.93 4.84
N HIS A 167 -3.72 -19.74 3.56
CA HIS A 167 -2.86 -20.23 2.47
C HIS A 167 -1.86 -19.19 2.00
N ARG A 168 -2.15 -17.90 2.18
CA ARG A 168 -1.32 -16.82 1.69
C ARG A 168 -0.31 -16.37 2.75
N ARG A 169 0.95 -16.38 2.37
CA ARG A 169 2.04 -15.89 3.23
C ARG A 169 2.22 -14.39 3.06
N VAL A 170 2.57 -13.70 4.13
CA VAL A 170 2.91 -12.28 4.13
C VAL A 170 4.29 -12.09 4.75
N TYR A 171 5.23 -11.62 3.94
CA TYR A 171 6.56 -11.20 4.37
C TYR A 171 6.61 -9.67 4.42
N GLY A 172 7.32 -9.14 5.37
CA GLY A 172 7.51 -7.71 5.55
C GLY A 172 8.78 -7.45 6.32
N TRP A 173 8.69 -6.93 7.54
CA TRP A 173 9.86 -6.80 8.40
C TRP A 173 10.61 -8.12 8.56
N HIS A 174 9.85 -9.21 8.72
CA HIS A 174 10.43 -10.54 8.84
C HIS A 174 9.83 -11.51 7.80
N LYS A 175 10.61 -12.53 7.48
CA LYS A 175 10.18 -13.66 6.70
C LYS A 175 9.43 -14.65 7.60
N GLY A 176 8.11 -14.57 7.61
CA GLY A 176 7.28 -15.37 8.51
C GLY A 176 7.29 -14.86 9.96
N GLY A 177 6.96 -15.75 10.89
CA GLY A 177 6.84 -15.44 12.31
C GLY A 177 5.44 -14.98 12.70
N GLY A 178 4.97 -15.46 13.86
CA GLY A 178 3.71 -15.04 14.49
C GLY A 178 3.91 -13.99 15.57
N ALA A 179 2.84 -13.38 16.03
CA ALA A 179 2.88 -12.44 17.13
C ALA A 179 3.44 -13.10 18.40
N GLY A 180 4.49 -12.49 18.98
CA GLY A 180 5.07 -12.93 20.25
C GLY A 180 5.99 -14.14 20.19
N MET A 181 6.27 -14.68 19.01
CA MET A 181 7.15 -15.83 18.80
C MET A 181 8.50 -15.40 18.22
N GLU A 182 9.41 -16.38 18.08
CA GLU A 182 10.67 -16.16 17.37
C GLU A 182 10.39 -15.53 16.02
N HIS A 183 10.94 -14.33 15.83
CA HIS A 183 10.84 -13.65 14.57
C HIS A 183 11.64 -14.43 13.54
N GLY A 184 11.06 -14.64 12.36
CA GLY A 184 11.79 -15.19 11.23
C GLY A 184 12.97 -14.29 10.83
N GLU A 185 13.65 -14.61 9.75
CA GLU A 185 14.73 -13.79 9.21
C GLU A 185 14.27 -12.33 9.00
N GLU A 186 15.07 -11.36 9.45
CA GLU A 186 14.82 -9.94 9.21
C GLU A 186 15.03 -9.64 7.71
N LEU A 187 13.98 -9.14 7.05
CA LEU A 187 14.02 -8.78 5.63
C LEU A 187 14.17 -7.26 5.45
N PHE A 188 13.16 -6.51 5.88
CA PHE A 188 13.09 -5.06 5.70
C PHE A 188 13.03 -4.36 7.07
N PRO A 189 14.19 -4.03 7.66
CA PRO A 189 14.25 -3.49 9.02
C PRO A 189 13.54 -2.14 9.14
N THR A 190 12.86 -1.93 10.25
CA THR A 190 12.16 -0.68 10.55
C THR A 190 13.10 0.43 11.05
N ARG A 191 14.40 0.15 11.13
CA ARG A 191 15.45 1.10 11.54
C ARG A 191 16.26 1.58 10.35
N GLY A 192 16.57 2.87 10.33
CA GLY A 192 17.32 3.45 9.22
C GLY A 192 16.47 3.67 7.97
N ALA A 193 17.10 3.87 6.84
CA ALA A 193 16.49 3.90 5.52
C ALA A 193 16.78 2.57 4.81
N LEU A 194 15.82 2.08 4.04
CA LEU A 194 16.04 0.94 3.16
C LEU A 194 16.89 1.38 1.96
N ASP A 195 17.83 0.54 1.59
CA ASP A 195 18.67 0.69 0.42
C ASP A 195 18.18 -0.24 -0.70
N PRO A 196 18.13 0.19 -1.97
CA PRO A 196 17.73 -0.65 -3.09
C PRO A 196 18.58 -1.92 -3.26
N ILE A 197 19.87 -1.87 -2.90
CA ILE A 197 20.75 -3.04 -2.96
C ILE A 197 20.33 -4.08 -1.94
N TRP A 198 20.04 -3.63 -0.70
CA TRP A 198 19.50 -4.51 0.34
C TRP A 198 18.18 -5.15 -0.07
N ILE A 199 17.28 -4.35 -0.64
CA ILE A 199 15.99 -4.85 -1.15
C ILE A 199 16.21 -5.88 -2.25
N ALA A 200 17.13 -5.62 -3.19
CA ALA A 200 17.45 -6.57 -4.27
C ALA A 200 18.01 -7.89 -3.74
N GLU A 201 18.92 -7.83 -2.76
CA GLU A 201 19.47 -9.03 -2.12
C GLU A 201 18.36 -9.89 -1.47
N LYS A 202 17.47 -9.26 -0.70
CA LYS A 202 16.37 -9.98 -0.04
C LYS A 202 15.34 -10.52 -1.01
N LEU A 203 14.92 -9.72 -1.98
CA LEU A 203 13.98 -10.16 -3.03
C LEU A 203 14.59 -11.29 -3.87
N GLY A 204 15.86 -11.16 -4.28
CA GLY A 204 16.56 -12.19 -5.05
C GLY A 204 16.64 -13.52 -4.28
N GLY A 205 16.94 -13.47 -2.98
CA GLY A 205 16.91 -14.67 -2.12
C GLY A 205 15.54 -15.33 -2.08
N ILE A 206 14.47 -14.54 -1.90
CA ILE A 206 13.08 -15.04 -1.91
C ILE A 206 12.73 -15.66 -3.27
N PHE A 207 13.08 -15.02 -4.39
CA PHE A 207 12.74 -15.54 -5.73
C PHE A 207 13.47 -16.84 -6.08
N ILE A 208 14.61 -17.12 -5.48
CA ILE A 208 15.33 -18.39 -5.66
C ILE A 208 14.67 -19.52 -4.86
N GLU A 209 14.06 -19.18 -3.72
CA GLU A 209 13.41 -20.16 -2.85
C GLU A 209 12.00 -20.55 -3.31
N GLU A 210 11.31 -19.66 -4.03
CA GLU A 210 9.91 -19.82 -4.50
C GLU A 210 9.83 -20.30 -5.95
#